data_fc4140786dcf0f018f1c76850adde5ec
#
_entry.id   fc4140786dcf0f018f1c76850adde5ec
#
_cell.length_a   1.000
_cell.length_b   1.000
_cell.length_c   1.000
_cell.angle_alpha   90.00
_cell.angle_beta   90.00
_cell.angle_gamma   90.00
#
_symmetry.space_group_name_H-M   'P 1'
#
loop_
_entity.id
_entity.type
_entity.pdbx_description
1 polymer ?
#
loop_
_entity_poly.entity_id
_entity_poly.type
_entity_poly.pdbx_seq_one_letter_code
_entity_poly.pdbx_strand_id
1 'polypeptide(L)'
;MAQKTSCVLICDTRERNVTRHESELLEVTYEIKQITTGDYCVLTPTGNILVVIERKSLDDFAASLKDSRHSNKSKLNELRKQTGCRVIYIIEGPEFPKPNDCYGNIPYRYIESSIFHLIVRDNVTILRTKDTLHTAKLLANFVKSMDSLMKKLEEPEIVGAGEPMPLELLADPNSQPVAREQVIEMLTKKHEKNDIDIVRELWSCFPGIAIESADDFIKHWSLTSIVSGKVQRADIVNFKMSNGRKISKRVVDSLTTVNKLLEVRLLSHIPGISHSTAVTITEHANLSRLLSYNVECIGMIKIGKNKSSLGVKRAESILKYFNYKYVKPDDKVGAVPVDIDINDPELIAFLGI
;
A
#
# COMPACT_ATOMS: atom_id res chain seq x y z
N MET A 1 -28.29 -23.45 -22.56
CA MET A 1 -27.45 -22.76 -21.55
C MET A 1 -26.31 -22.07 -22.31
N ALA A 2 -26.11 -20.78 -22.16
CA ALA A 2 -24.96 -20.11 -22.76
C ALA A 2 -23.67 -20.73 -22.23
N GLN A 3 -22.73 -21.02 -23.12
CA GLN A 3 -21.44 -21.57 -22.75
C GLN A 3 -20.67 -20.48 -21.97
N LYS A 4 -20.28 -20.78 -20.73
CA LYS A 4 -19.48 -19.86 -19.92
C LYS A 4 -18.10 -19.66 -20.55
N THR A 5 -17.50 -18.49 -20.32
CA THR A 5 -16.16 -18.17 -20.83
C THR A 5 -15.10 -19.12 -20.28
N SER A 6 -14.05 -19.38 -21.06
CA SER A 6 -12.85 -20.12 -20.63
C SER A 6 -11.89 -19.22 -19.82
N CYS A 7 -11.89 -17.91 -20.09
CA CYS A 7 -11.27 -16.93 -19.20
C CYS A 7 -12.08 -16.81 -17.90
N VAL A 8 -11.39 -16.65 -16.77
CA VAL A 8 -12.00 -16.61 -15.43
C VAL A 8 -11.80 -15.25 -14.78
N LEU A 9 -12.87 -14.65 -14.28
CA LEU A 9 -12.83 -13.45 -13.46
C LEU A 9 -12.73 -13.82 -11.97
N ILE A 10 -11.70 -13.39 -11.30
CA ILE A 10 -11.60 -13.46 -9.84
C ILE A 10 -12.03 -12.10 -9.28
N CYS A 11 -13.01 -12.10 -8.36
CA CYS A 11 -13.50 -10.91 -7.67
C CYS A 11 -13.09 -10.96 -6.20
N ASP A 12 -12.60 -9.84 -5.64
CA ASP A 12 -12.34 -9.76 -4.21
C ASP A 12 -13.64 -9.85 -3.40
N THR A 13 -13.58 -10.54 -2.26
CA THR A 13 -14.72 -10.69 -1.33
C THR A 13 -15.25 -9.36 -0.78
N ARG A 14 -14.46 -8.29 -0.85
CA ARG A 14 -14.83 -6.94 -0.40
C ARG A 14 -15.67 -6.18 -1.43
N GLU A 15 -15.62 -6.57 -2.70
CA GLU A 15 -16.33 -5.92 -3.82
C GLU A 15 -17.81 -6.31 -3.92
N ARG A 16 -18.50 -6.41 -2.78
CA ARG A 16 -19.91 -6.81 -2.66
C ARG A 16 -20.85 -5.89 -3.43
N ASN A 17 -20.52 -4.61 -3.53
CA ASN A 17 -21.36 -3.64 -4.24
C ASN A 17 -21.40 -3.86 -5.75
N VAL A 18 -20.37 -4.47 -6.33
CA VAL A 18 -20.30 -4.84 -7.74
C VAL A 18 -20.82 -6.26 -7.93
N THR A 19 -20.38 -7.21 -7.09
CA THR A 19 -20.77 -8.62 -7.21
C THR A 19 -22.26 -8.88 -6.92
N ARG A 20 -22.97 -7.96 -6.22
CA ARG A 20 -24.45 -8.05 -6.07
C ARG A 20 -25.22 -7.95 -7.39
N HIS A 21 -24.61 -7.44 -8.47
CA HIS A 21 -25.18 -7.40 -9.81
C HIS A 21 -24.94 -8.74 -10.53
N GLU A 22 -25.32 -9.84 -9.88
CA GLU A 22 -25.06 -11.21 -10.35
C GLU A 22 -25.58 -11.45 -11.77
N SER A 23 -26.74 -10.87 -12.15
CA SER A 23 -27.32 -11.01 -13.49
C SER A 23 -26.33 -10.64 -14.60
N GLU A 24 -25.49 -9.64 -14.36
CA GLU A 24 -24.50 -9.17 -15.34
C GLU A 24 -23.29 -10.10 -15.42
N LEU A 25 -22.95 -10.77 -14.29
CA LEU A 25 -21.79 -11.65 -14.16
C LEU A 25 -22.09 -13.10 -14.53
N LEU A 26 -23.37 -13.52 -14.54
CA LEU A 26 -23.76 -14.91 -14.84
C LEU A 26 -23.34 -15.42 -16.22
N GLU A 27 -23.11 -14.50 -17.15
CA GLU A 27 -22.71 -14.82 -18.53
C GLU A 27 -21.21 -15.16 -18.66
N VAL A 28 -20.42 -14.94 -17.61
CA VAL A 28 -19.00 -15.24 -17.59
C VAL A 28 -18.66 -16.22 -16.46
N THR A 29 -17.51 -16.88 -16.58
CA THR A 29 -16.97 -17.68 -15.49
C THR A 29 -16.35 -16.74 -14.48
N TYR A 30 -16.87 -16.70 -13.23
CA TYR A 30 -16.28 -15.90 -12.17
C TYR A 30 -16.22 -16.66 -10.84
N GLU A 31 -15.28 -16.25 -10.00
CA GLU A 31 -15.06 -16.77 -8.66
C GLU A 31 -14.90 -15.61 -7.68
N ILE A 32 -15.46 -15.73 -6.47
CA ILE A 32 -15.26 -14.74 -5.41
C ILE A 32 -14.21 -15.32 -4.45
N LYS A 33 -13.08 -14.60 -4.30
CA LYS A 33 -11.96 -14.99 -3.44
C LYS A 33 -11.43 -13.77 -2.70
N GLN A 34 -10.88 -13.97 -1.51
CA GLN A 34 -10.14 -12.90 -0.85
C GLN A 34 -8.78 -12.75 -1.55
N ILE A 35 -8.59 -11.63 -2.25
CA ILE A 35 -7.32 -11.26 -2.86
C ILE A 35 -6.67 -10.09 -2.13
N THR A 36 -5.34 -10.01 -2.17
CA THR A 36 -4.56 -8.99 -1.45
C THR A 36 -4.00 -7.91 -2.37
N THR A 37 -4.07 -8.15 -3.68
CA THR A 37 -3.53 -7.26 -4.70
C THR A 37 -4.58 -7.04 -5.80
N GLY A 38 -5.04 -5.80 -5.94
CA GLY A 38 -6.16 -5.44 -6.78
C GLY A 38 -7.52 -5.84 -6.20
N ASP A 39 -8.58 -5.53 -6.94
CA ASP A 39 -9.96 -5.86 -6.58
C ASP A 39 -10.54 -6.94 -7.51
N TYR A 40 -10.02 -7.04 -8.72
CA TYR A 40 -10.36 -8.08 -9.69
C TYR A 40 -9.12 -8.56 -10.44
N CYS A 41 -9.19 -9.80 -10.93
CA CYS A 41 -8.16 -10.39 -11.76
C CYS A 41 -8.81 -11.21 -12.87
N VAL A 42 -8.29 -11.12 -14.10
CA VAL A 42 -8.73 -11.97 -15.21
C VAL A 42 -7.63 -12.97 -15.52
N LEU A 43 -7.98 -14.25 -15.46
CA LEU A 43 -7.09 -15.35 -15.79
C LEU A 43 -7.38 -15.84 -17.22
N THR A 44 -6.31 -16.23 -17.92
CA THR A 44 -6.40 -16.95 -19.18
C THR A 44 -6.98 -18.35 -18.97
N PRO A 45 -7.39 -19.08 -20.04
CA PRO A 45 -7.78 -20.49 -19.94
C PRO A 45 -6.70 -21.39 -19.33
N THR A 46 -5.43 -21.03 -19.54
CA THR A 46 -4.27 -21.74 -18.96
C THR A 46 -3.97 -21.38 -17.51
N GLY A 47 -4.70 -20.39 -16.95
CA GLY A 47 -4.59 -19.98 -15.56
C GLY A 47 -3.60 -18.84 -15.29
N ASN A 48 -2.95 -18.29 -16.30
CA ASN A 48 -2.03 -17.15 -16.15
C ASN A 48 -2.82 -15.86 -15.90
N ILE A 49 -2.21 -14.91 -15.17
CA ILE A 49 -2.81 -13.58 -14.98
C ILE A 49 -2.68 -12.78 -16.28
N LEU A 50 -3.80 -12.47 -16.89
CA LEU A 50 -3.85 -11.56 -18.04
C LEU A 50 -3.86 -10.10 -17.57
N VAL A 51 -4.73 -9.81 -16.62
CA VAL A 51 -4.97 -8.44 -16.12
C VAL A 51 -5.28 -8.47 -14.63
N VAL A 52 -4.73 -7.53 -13.88
CA VAL A 52 -5.18 -7.17 -12.54
C VAL A 52 -5.85 -5.81 -12.58
N ILE A 53 -6.98 -5.68 -11.89
CA ILE A 53 -7.83 -4.49 -11.94
C ILE A 53 -7.99 -3.94 -10.52
N GLU A 54 -7.76 -2.66 -10.36
CA GLU A 54 -8.04 -1.89 -9.15
C GLU A 54 -9.24 -0.97 -9.43
N ARG A 55 -10.27 -1.01 -8.58
CA ARG A 55 -11.43 -0.13 -8.67
C ARG A 55 -11.35 0.96 -7.59
N LYS A 56 -11.60 2.19 -7.99
CA LYS A 56 -11.70 3.32 -7.06
C LYS A 56 -12.85 4.24 -7.45
N SER A 57 -13.69 4.60 -6.47
CA SER A 57 -14.55 5.78 -6.65
C SER A 57 -13.68 7.04 -6.76
N LEU A 58 -14.23 8.13 -7.34
CA LEU A 58 -13.51 9.41 -7.38
C LEU A 58 -13.18 9.94 -5.98
N ASP A 59 -14.05 9.71 -4.98
CA ASP A 59 -13.78 10.10 -3.60
C ASP A 59 -12.64 9.28 -2.97
N ASP A 60 -12.63 7.96 -3.19
CA ASP A 60 -11.55 7.09 -2.70
C ASP A 60 -10.22 7.38 -3.41
N PHE A 61 -10.29 7.71 -4.71
CA PHE A 61 -9.11 8.13 -5.45
C PHE A 61 -8.55 9.44 -4.89
N ALA A 62 -9.40 10.43 -4.64
CA ALA A 62 -9.03 11.69 -4.00
C ALA A 62 -8.44 11.47 -2.59
N ALA A 63 -9.05 10.60 -1.79
CA ALA A 63 -8.52 10.24 -0.47
C ALA A 63 -7.12 9.61 -0.59
N SER A 64 -6.90 8.73 -1.58
CA SER A 64 -5.61 8.10 -1.80
C SER A 64 -4.49 9.07 -2.22
N LEU A 65 -4.83 10.22 -2.80
CA LEU A 65 -3.85 11.27 -3.13
C LEU A 65 -3.34 12.02 -1.88
N LYS A 66 -4.19 12.13 -0.84
CA LYS A 66 -3.81 12.74 0.45
C LYS A 66 -2.98 11.81 1.31
N ASP A 67 -3.38 10.55 1.32
CA ASP A 67 -2.67 9.49 2.01
C ASP A 67 -1.50 9.06 1.14
N SER A 68 -0.27 9.36 1.54
CA SER A 68 0.95 8.87 0.86
C SER A 68 1.13 7.35 0.98
N ARG A 69 0.02 6.59 1.05
CA ARG A 69 0.01 5.13 1.09
C ARG A 69 0.21 4.57 -0.32
N HIS A 70 1.48 4.54 -0.76
CA HIS A 70 1.86 3.92 -2.03
C HIS A 70 1.82 2.38 -2.00
N SER A 71 1.39 1.76 -0.89
CA SER A 71 1.48 0.31 -0.68
C SER A 71 0.73 -0.52 -1.74
N ASN A 72 -0.44 -0.06 -2.18
CA ASN A 72 -1.22 -0.80 -3.17
C ASN A 72 -0.59 -0.72 -4.57
N LYS A 73 -0.10 0.45 -4.95
CA LYS A 73 0.61 0.66 -6.21
C LYS A 73 1.90 -0.17 -6.28
N SER A 74 2.66 -0.24 -5.17
CA SER A 74 3.85 -1.10 -5.08
C SER A 74 3.52 -2.56 -5.32
N LYS A 75 2.45 -3.08 -4.70
CA LYS A 75 2.01 -4.47 -4.87
C LYS A 75 1.60 -4.78 -6.30
N LEU A 76 0.83 -3.87 -6.93
CA LEU A 76 0.42 -4.02 -8.33
C LEU A 76 1.63 -4.02 -9.28
N ASN A 77 2.62 -3.16 -9.03
CA ASN A 77 3.84 -3.11 -9.81
C ASN A 77 4.71 -4.36 -9.61
N GLU A 78 4.76 -4.89 -8.39
CA GLU A 78 5.49 -6.12 -8.09
C GLU A 78 4.83 -7.31 -8.78
N LEU A 79 3.50 -7.45 -8.67
CA LEU A 79 2.74 -8.49 -9.36
C LEU A 79 2.97 -8.42 -10.87
N ARG A 80 2.92 -7.21 -11.46
CA ARG A 80 3.21 -7.01 -12.89
C ARG A 80 4.62 -7.46 -13.27
N LYS A 81 5.63 -7.16 -12.43
CA LYS A 81 7.02 -7.61 -12.69
C LYS A 81 7.15 -9.12 -12.62
N GLN A 82 6.44 -9.79 -11.72
CA GLN A 82 6.51 -11.23 -11.54
C GLN A 82 5.74 -12.02 -12.61
N THR A 83 4.62 -11.47 -13.10
CA THR A 83 3.69 -12.21 -13.97
C THR A 83 3.56 -11.64 -15.38
N GLY A 84 4.10 -10.44 -15.64
CA GLY A 84 3.91 -9.74 -16.90
C GLY A 84 2.50 -9.19 -17.11
N CYS A 85 1.57 -9.34 -16.14
CA CYS A 85 0.18 -8.94 -16.28
C CYS A 85 0.01 -7.43 -16.54
N ARG A 86 -1.08 -7.06 -17.19
CA ARG A 86 -1.47 -5.66 -17.33
C ARG A 86 -2.17 -5.15 -16.08
N VAL A 87 -1.96 -3.88 -15.77
CA VAL A 87 -2.65 -3.19 -14.67
C VAL A 87 -3.69 -2.24 -15.24
N ILE A 88 -4.92 -2.38 -14.80
CA ILE A 88 -6.04 -1.51 -15.14
C ILE A 88 -6.59 -0.86 -13.87
N TYR A 89 -6.89 0.43 -13.94
CA TYR A 89 -7.69 1.12 -12.92
C TYR A 89 -9.08 1.41 -13.49
N ILE A 90 -10.12 1.01 -12.77
CA ILE A 90 -11.50 1.45 -13.00
C ILE A 90 -11.77 2.62 -12.08
N ILE A 91 -11.99 3.80 -12.65
CA ILE A 91 -12.36 4.99 -11.88
C ILE A 91 -13.86 5.19 -12.03
N GLU A 92 -14.58 4.98 -10.93
CA GLU A 92 -16.04 5.07 -10.86
C GLU A 92 -16.50 6.46 -10.43
N GLY A 93 -17.44 7.03 -11.16
CA GLY A 93 -18.02 8.33 -10.86
C GLY A 93 -18.65 8.98 -12.09
N PRO A 94 -19.07 10.26 -12.00
CA PRO A 94 -19.66 10.99 -13.10
C PRO A 94 -18.81 10.91 -14.38
N GLU A 95 -19.46 10.83 -15.53
CA GLU A 95 -18.80 10.63 -16.81
C GLU A 95 -17.89 11.82 -17.18
N PHE A 96 -18.40 13.03 -16.95
CA PHE A 96 -17.71 14.28 -17.27
C PHE A 96 -17.67 15.24 -16.07
N PRO A 97 -16.80 14.97 -15.05
CA PRO A 97 -16.62 15.92 -13.96
C PRO A 97 -16.07 17.25 -14.46
N LYS A 98 -16.56 18.36 -13.92
CA LYS A 98 -15.99 19.68 -14.21
C LYS A 98 -14.67 19.87 -13.46
N PRO A 99 -13.72 20.68 -13.98
CA PRO A 99 -12.41 20.87 -13.34
C PRO A 99 -12.43 21.31 -11.89
N ASN A 100 -13.47 22.04 -11.49
CA ASN A 100 -13.66 22.55 -10.12
C ASN A 100 -14.60 21.69 -9.25
N ASP A 101 -15.20 20.62 -9.78
CA ASP A 101 -15.96 19.67 -8.98
C ASP A 101 -15.01 19.06 -7.95
N CYS A 102 -15.45 18.98 -6.69
CA CYS A 102 -14.60 18.50 -5.60
C CYS A 102 -14.99 17.08 -5.18
N TYR A 103 -14.00 16.22 -5.06
CA TYR A 103 -14.10 14.86 -4.53
C TYR A 103 -13.15 14.74 -3.33
N GLY A 104 -13.68 14.39 -2.19
CA GLY A 104 -12.88 14.37 -0.94
C GLY A 104 -12.13 15.67 -0.66
N ASN A 105 -12.70 16.85 -1.00
CA ASN A 105 -12.09 18.19 -0.93
C ASN A 105 -10.88 18.39 -1.87
N ILE A 106 -10.77 17.63 -2.95
CA ILE A 106 -9.78 17.86 -4.01
C ILE A 106 -10.51 18.23 -5.29
N PRO A 107 -10.23 19.36 -5.93
CA PRO A 107 -10.76 19.72 -7.25
C PRO A 107 -10.36 18.68 -8.31
N TYR A 108 -11.30 18.35 -9.19
CA TYR A 108 -11.13 17.29 -10.19
C TYR A 108 -9.90 17.50 -11.09
N ARG A 109 -9.52 18.73 -11.43
CA ARG A 109 -8.29 19.02 -12.20
C ARG A 109 -7.01 18.41 -11.62
N TYR A 110 -6.91 18.26 -10.27
CA TYR A 110 -5.77 17.61 -9.63
C TYR A 110 -5.86 16.08 -9.67
N ILE A 111 -7.09 15.57 -9.57
CA ILE A 111 -7.37 14.13 -9.75
C ILE A 111 -7.02 13.74 -11.18
N GLU A 112 -7.45 14.51 -12.16
CA GLU A 112 -7.19 14.31 -13.60
C GLU A 112 -5.68 14.34 -13.90
N SER A 113 -4.95 15.33 -13.34
CA SER A 113 -3.48 15.35 -13.45
C SER A 113 -2.84 14.08 -12.90
N SER A 114 -3.34 13.56 -11.78
CA SER A 114 -2.85 12.30 -11.20
C SER A 114 -3.18 11.08 -12.06
N ILE A 115 -4.34 11.08 -12.72
CA ILE A 115 -4.72 10.06 -13.72
C ILE A 115 -3.74 10.06 -14.89
N PHE A 116 -3.36 11.23 -15.40
CA PHE A 116 -2.35 11.35 -16.48
C PHE A 116 -1.00 10.79 -16.03
N HIS A 117 -0.60 11.02 -14.78
CA HIS A 117 0.63 10.42 -14.24
C HIS A 117 0.56 8.88 -14.18
N LEU A 118 -0.59 8.29 -13.82
CA LEU A 118 -0.78 6.84 -13.85
C LEU A 118 -0.63 6.28 -15.27
N ILE A 119 -1.23 6.96 -16.27
CA ILE A 119 -1.16 6.53 -17.66
C ILE A 119 0.27 6.62 -18.17
N VAL A 120 0.90 7.79 -18.08
CA VAL A 120 2.16 8.07 -18.79
C VAL A 120 3.36 7.53 -18.03
N ARG A 121 3.44 7.79 -16.70
CA ARG A 121 4.61 7.39 -15.90
C ARG A 121 4.55 5.93 -15.46
N ASP A 122 3.34 5.47 -15.09
CA ASP A 122 3.16 4.19 -14.42
C ASP A 122 2.66 3.10 -15.38
N ASN A 123 2.40 3.46 -16.66
CA ASN A 123 1.89 2.57 -17.69
C ASN A 123 0.63 1.79 -17.23
N VAL A 124 -0.33 2.50 -16.66
CA VAL A 124 -1.61 1.96 -16.16
C VAL A 124 -2.71 2.33 -17.14
N THR A 125 -3.50 1.34 -17.56
CA THR A 125 -4.71 1.60 -18.36
C THR A 125 -5.83 2.11 -17.46
N ILE A 126 -6.52 3.18 -17.88
CA ILE A 126 -7.65 3.74 -17.12
C ILE A 126 -8.95 3.48 -17.88
N LEU A 127 -9.90 2.87 -17.19
CA LEU A 127 -11.29 2.73 -17.64
C LEU A 127 -12.20 3.55 -16.71
N ARG A 128 -13.32 4.05 -17.28
CA ARG A 128 -14.29 4.84 -16.53
C ARG A 128 -15.62 4.12 -16.46
N THR A 129 -16.23 4.14 -15.28
CA THR A 129 -17.59 3.65 -15.07
C THR A 129 -18.38 4.68 -14.26
N LYS A 130 -19.69 4.73 -14.46
CA LYS A 130 -20.53 5.71 -13.76
C LYS A 130 -20.97 5.22 -12.37
N ASP A 131 -21.12 3.91 -12.20
CA ASP A 131 -21.64 3.25 -11.01
C ASP A 131 -21.24 1.76 -10.97
N THR A 132 -21.59 1.08 -9.89
CA THR A 132 -21.26 -0.34 -9.66
C THR A 132 -21.93 -1.28 -10.67
N LEU A 133 -23.13 -0.93 -11.19
CA LEU A 133 -23.80 -1.72 -12.23
C LEU A 133 -23.00 -1.62 -13.54
N HIS A 134 -22.57 -0.40 -13.91
CA HIS A 134 -21.74 -0.19 -15.09
C HIS A 134 -20.40 -0.90 -14.94
N THR A 135 -19.82 -0.91 -13.74
CA THR A 135 -18.59 -1.68 -13.43
C THR A 135 -18.81 -3.17 -13.65
N ALA A 136 -19.92 -3.76 -13.16
CA ALA A 136 -20.22 -5.16 -13.38
C ALA A 136 -20.38 -5.51 -14.88
N LYS A 137 -21.09 -4.68 -15.64
CA LYS A 137 -21.24 -4.83 -17.10
C LYS A 137 -19.90 -4.73 -17.83
N LEU A 138 -19.08 -3.76 -17.46
CA LEU A 138 -17.74 -3.57 -18.02
C LEU A 138 -16.88 -4.82 -17.80
N LEU A 139 -16.86 -5.36 -16.56
CA LEU A 139 -16.09 -6.55 -16.23
C LEU A 139 -16.56 -7.76 -17.03
N ALA A 140 -17.88 -8.00 -17.11
CA ALA A 140 -18.43 -9.11 -17.90
C ALA A 140 -18.06 -8.99 -19.39
N ASN A 141 -18.22 -7.81 -19.97
CA ASN A 141 -17.86 -7.56 -21.38
C ASN A 141 -16.36 -7.69 -21.61
N PHE A 142 -15.55 -7.24 -20.65
CA PHE A 142 -14.09 -7.39 -20.73
C PHE A 142 -13.68 -8.86 -20.78
N VAL A 143 -14.22 -9.69 -19.88
CA VAL A 143 -13.92 -11.12 -19.84
C VAL A 143 -14.34 -11.83 -21.14
N LYS A 144 -15.55 -11.52 -21.65
CA LYS A 144 -16.02 -12.07 -22.93
C LYS A 144 -15.11 -11.69 -24.10
N SER A 145 -14.69 -10.42 -24.13
CA SER A 145 -13.78 -9.92 -25.16
C SER A 145 -12.41 -10.60 -25.09
N MET A 146 -11.88 -10.82 -23.89
CA MET A 146 -10.61 -11.53 -23.70
C MET A 146 -10.74 -13.00 -24.07
N ASP A 147 -11.84 -13.65 -23.69
CA ASP A 147 -12.13 -15.04 -24.09
C ASP A 147 -12.18 -15.21 -25.61
N SER A 148 -12.85 -14.27 -26.31
CA SER A 148 -12.88 -14.23 -27.79
C SER A 148 -11.49 -13.99 -28.40
N LEU A 149 -10.70 -13.10 -27.79
CA LEU A 149 -9.34 -12.83 -28.24
C LEU A 149 -8.45 -14.06 -28.09
N MET A 150 -8.51 -14.76 -26.92
CA MET A 150 -7.71 -15.97 -26.69
C MET A 150 -8.03 -17.06 -27.72
N LYS A 151 -9.31 -17.31 -28.00
CA LYS A 151 -9.74 -18.27 -29.02
C LYS A 151 -9.19 -17.96 -30.40
N LYS A 152 -9.19 -16.67 -30.80
CA LYS A 152 -8.63 -16.25 -32.09
C LYS A 152 -7.10 -16.43 -32.17
N LEU A 153 -6.40 -16.32 -31.05
CA LEU A 153 -4.95 -16.54 -31.00
C LEU A 153 -4.57 -18.03 -31.04
N GLU A 154 -5.49 -18.92 -30.68
CA GLU A 154 -5.32 -20.37 -30.75
C GLU A 154 -5.61 -20.94 -32.16
N GLU A 155 -6.33 -20.20 -33.02
CA GLU A 155 -6.66 -20.60 -34.39
C GLU A 155 -5.57 -20.13 -35.37
N PRO A 156 -4.84 -21.04 -36.06
CA PRO A 156 -3.68 -20.67 -36.87
C PRO A 156 -4.00 -20.02 -38.23
N GLU A 157 -5.25 -19.69 -38.57
CA GLU A 157 -5.61 -19.15 -39.86
C GLU A 157 -6.53 -17.94 -39.83
N ILE A 158 -5.96 -16.73 -39.85
CA ILE A 158 -6.51 -15.64 -40.67
C ILE A 158 -5.34 -14.91 -41.35
N VAL A 159 -5.01 -15.35 -42.54
CA VAL A 159 -4.15 -14.63 -43.49
C VAL A 159 -4.86 -13.33 -43.91
N GLY A 160 -4.33 -12.16 -43.53
CA GLY A 160 -4.76 -10.89 -44.07
C GLY A 160 -4.95 -9.70 -43.12
N ALA A 161 -4.99 -9.89 -41.84
CA ALA A 161 -4.84 -8.81 -40.84
C ALA A 161 -3.43 -8.92 -40.25
N GLY A 162 -2.73 -7.79 -40.18
CA GLY A 162 -1.32 -7.74 -39.78
C GLY A 162 -0.95 -8.75 -38.70
N GLU A 163 0.30 -9.21 -38.68
CA GLU A 163 0.76 -10.33 -37.86
C GLU A 163 0.08 -10.36 -36.49
N PRO A 164 -0.60 -11.47 -36.12
CA PRO A 164 -1.24 -11.56 -34.81
C PRO A 164 -0.16 -11.29 -33.77
N MET A 165 -0.42 -10.31 -32.92
CA MET A 165 0.51 -9.98 -31.83
C MET A 165 0.66 -11.24 -30.97
N PRO A 166 1.86 -11.85 -30.89
CA PRO A 166 2.04 -13.08 -30.14
C PRO A 166 1.55 -12.89 -28.70
N LEU A 167 1.00 -13.95 -28.11
CA LEU A 167 0.55 -13.96 -26.71
C LEU A 167 1.68 -13.48 -25.76
N GLU A 168 2.92 -13.73 -26.15
CA GLU A 168 4.16 -13.29 -25.54
C GLU A 168 4.33 -11.77 -25.50
N LEU A 169 3.69 -11.03 -26.43
CA LEU A 169 3.64 -9.55 -26.41
C LEU A 169 2.51 -8.98 -25.54
N LEU A 170 1.56 -9.81 -25.11
CA LEU A 170 0.56 -9.44 -24.09
C LEU A 170 1.10 -9.64 -22.68
N ALA A 171 2.06 -10.54 -22.49
CA ALA A 171 2.87 -10.73 -21.30
C ALA A 171 4.27 -10.16 -21.53
N ASP A 172 4.98 -9.76 -20.48
CA ASP A 172 6.40 -9.41 -20.57
C ASP A 172 7.15 -10.64 -21.13
N PRO A 173 7.95 -10.53 -22.23
CA PRO A 173 8.66 -11.65 -22.82
C PRO A 173 9.61 -12.38 -21.86
N ASN A 174 9.92 -11.79 -20.70
CA ASN A 174 10.73 -12.40 -19.66
C ASN A 174 9.91 -13.11 -18.56
N SER A 175 8.57 -13.10 -18.63
CA SER A 175 7.72 -13.78 -17.66
C SER A 175 7.63 -15.28 -17.95
N GLN A 176 7.97 -16.12 -16.97
CA GLN A 176 7.77 -17.57 -17.05
C GLN A 176 6.30 -17.92 -16.83
N PRO A 177 5.75 -18.94 -17.52
CA PRO A 177 4.41 -19.45 -17.24
C PRO A 177 4.29 -19.88 -15.77
N VAL A 178 3.35 -19.32 -15.05
CA VAL A 178 3.13 -19.63 -13.63
C VAL A 178 1.90 -20.53 -13.51
N ALA A 179 1.97 -21.62 -12.75
CA ALA A 179 0.83 -22.50 -12.54
C ALA A 179 -0.34 -21.76 -11.85
N ARG A 180 -1.58 -22.12 -12.22
CA ARG A 180 -2.80 -21.45 -11.70
C ARG A 180 -2.85 -21.37 -10.17
N GLU A 181 -2.40 -22.44 -9.49
CA GLU A 181 -2.33 -22.52 -8.04
C GLU A 181 -1.36 -21.51 -7.46
N GLN A 182 -0.20 -21.32 -8.08
CA GLN A 182 0.80 -20.32 -7.71
C GLN A 182 0.29 -18.89 -7.94
N VAL A 183 -0.45 -18.67 -9.04
CA VAL A 183 -1.12 -17.40 -9.32
C VAL A 183 -2.13 -17.05 -8.24
N ILE A 184 -2.97 -18.00 -7.86
CA ILE A 184 -3.93 -17.82 -6.78
C ILE A 184 -3.21 -17.56 -5.46
N GLU A 185 -2.12 -18.28 -5.19
CA GLU A 185 -1.27 -18.03 -4.02
C GLU A 185 -0.70 -16.61 -4.02
N MET A 186 -0.17 -16.13 -5.14
CA MET A 186 0.35 -14.76 -5.30
C MET A 186 -0.73 -13.71 -5.04
N LEU A 187 -1.96 -13.94 -5.52
CA LEU A 187 -3.08 -13.02 -5.31
C LEU A 187 -3.61 -13.04 -3.87
N THR A 188 -3.58 -14.20 -3.21
CA THR A 188 -4.19 -14.40 -1.88
C THR A 188 -3.20 -14.28 -0.74
N LYS A 189 -1.89 -14.48 -1.01
CA LYS A 189 -0.85 -14.38 0.00
C LYS A 189 -0.78 -12.95 0.54
N LYS A 190 -0.98 -12.79 1.84
CA LYS A 190 -0.70 -11.52 2.48
C LYS A 190 0.79 -11.24 2.29
N HIS A 191 1.11 -10.14 1.59
CA HIS A 191 2.47 -9.62 1.64
C HIS A 191 2.78 -9.27 3.08
N GLU A 192 3.52 -10.11 3.76
CA GLU A 192 4.15 -9.74 5.02
C GLU A 192 5.20 -8.69 4.67
N LYS A 193 4.92 -7.44 5.07
CA LYS A 193 5.92 -6.39 4.96
C LYS A 193 7.13 -6.82 5.78
N ASN A 194 8.29 -6.82 5.17
CA ASN A 194 9.50 -7.01 5.93
C ASN A 194 9.76 -5.76 6.81
N ASP A 195 10.61 -5.91 7.81
CA ASP A 195 10.87 -4.86 8.80
C ASP A 195 11.37 -3.55 8.16
N ILE A 196 12.19 -3.65 7.12
CA ILE A 196 12.73 -2.46 6.44
C ILE A 196 11.65 -1.70 5.68
N ASP A 197 10.65 -2.38 5.12
CA ASP A 197 9.55 -1.71 4.41
C ASP A 197 8.66 -0.93 5.39
N ILE A 198 8.44 -1.48 6.59
CA ILE A 198 7.73 -0.78 7.66
C ILE A 198 8.51 0.48 8.07
N VAL A 199 9.83 0.36 8.22
CA VAL A 199 10.69 1.49 8.60
C VAL A 199 10.74 2.55 7.50
N ARG A 200 10.77 2.16 6.21
CA ARG A 200 10.65 3.10 5.08
C ARG A 200 9.34 3.87 5.11
N GLU A 201 8.23 3.19 5.40
CA GLU A 201 6.93 3.84 5.56
C GLU A 201 6.91 4.83 6.73
N LEU A 202 7.51 4.47 7.86
CA LEU A 202 7.64 5.37 9.01
C LEU A 202 8.44 6.63 8.63
N TRP A 203 9.55 6.52 7.93
CA TRP A 203 10.31 7.67 7.43
C TRP A 203 9.50 8.52 6.43
N SER A 204 8.68 7.89 5.59
CA SER A 204 7.80 8.60 4.66
C SER A 204 6.66 9.38 5.34
N CYS A 205 6.43 9.16 6.64
CA CYS A 205 5.50 9.98 7.42
C CYS A 205 5.98 11.43 7.60
N PHE A 206 7.29 11.68 7.55
CA PHE A 206 7.84 13.02 7.63
C PHE A 206 7.58 13.79 6.32
N PRO A 207 7.00 15.00 6.38
CA PRO A 207 6.71 15.79 5.21
C PRO A 207 7.94 16.07 4.34
N GLY A 208 7.89 15.61 3.11
CA GLY A 208 8.95 15.81 2.11
C GLY A 208 9.93 14.64 1.97
N ILE A 209 9.79 13.57 2.76
CA ILE A 209 10.53 12.32 2.57
C ILE A 209 9.68 11.36 1.75
N ALA A 210 10.13 11.03 0.55
CA ALA A 210 9.53 9.98 -0.27
C ALA A 210 10.04 8.60 0.17
N ILE A 211 9.24 7.55 -0.03
CA ILE A 211 9.59 6.20 0.39
C ILE A 211 10.87 5.70 -0.28
N GLU A 212 11.10 6.12 -1.52
CA GLU A 212 12.29 5.79 -2.32
C GLU A 212 13.58 6.41 -1.77
N SER A 213 13.45 7.50 -1.02
CA SER A 213 14.59 8.20 -0.38
C SER A 213 14.77 7.84 1.10
N ALA A 214 13.87 7.04 1.67
CA ALA A 214 13.91 6.68 3.09
C ALA A 214 15.20 5.95 3.48
N ASP A 215 15.78 5.16 2.59
CA ASP A 215 17.01 4.40 2.84
C ASP A 215 18.20 5.30 3.19
N ASP A 216 18.27 6.51 2.62
CA ASP A 216 19.32 7.47 2.94
C ASP A 216 19.26 7.92 4.41
N PHE A 217 18.05 8.08 4.94
CA PHE A 217 17.83 8.45 6.34
C PHE A 217 18.04 7.27 7.28
N ILE A 218 17.53 6.07 6.93
CA ILE A 218 17.65 4.84 7.73
C ILE A 218 19.11 4.48 7.98
N LYS A 219 19.99 4.70 6.99
CA LYS A 219 21.42 4.44 7.10
C LYS A 219 22.14 5.36 8.09
N HIS A 220 21.60 6.56 8.34
CA HIS A 220 22.26 7.58 9.16
C HIS A 220 21.66 7.72 10.54
N TRP A 221 20.33 7.61 10.69
CA TRP A 221 19.65 7.84 11.95
C TRP A 221 18.59 6.79 12.27
N SER A 222 18.42 6.47 13.56
CA SER A 222 17.21 5.80 14.02
C SER A 222 16.08 6.81 14.18
N LEU A 223 14.84 6.37 14.03
CA LEU A 223 13.66 7.21 14.29
C LEU A 223 13.66 7.72 15.75
N THR A 224 14.07 6.89 16.71
CA THR A 224 14.22 7.29 18.11
C THR A 224 15.16 8.48 18.24
N SER A 225 16.30 8.52 17.55
CA SER A 225 17.25 9.62 17.65
C SER A 225 16.67 10.94 17.10
N ILE A 226 15.86 10.88 16.07
CA ILE A 226 15.15 12.04 15.51
C ILE A 226 14.04 12.52 16.47
N VAL A 227 13.15 11.61 16.87
CA VAL A 227 11.98 11.94 17.70
C VAL A 227 12.38 12.45 19.09
N SER A 228 13.47 11.92 19.65
CA SER A 228 14.00 12.36 20.95
C SER A 228 14.85 13.63 20.87
N GLY A 229 15.02 14.23 19.69
CA GLY A 229 15.83 15.45 19.50
C GLY A 229 17.34 15.24 19.75
N LYS A 230 17.83 13.99 19.73
CA LYS A 230 19.26 13.67 19.91
C LYS A 230 20.11 14.10 18.71
N VAL A 231 19.49 14.19 17.51
CA VAL A 231 20.17 14.67 16.31
C VAL A 231 20.08 16.17 16.25
N GLN A 232 21.22 16.84 16.15
CA GLN A 232 21.28 18.30 16.14
C GLN A 232 20.77 18.82 14.78
N ARG A 233 20.08 19.97 14.79
CA ARG A 233 19.61 20.63 13.55
C ARG A 233 20.75 20.86 12.54
N ALA A 234 21.95 21.18 13.02
CA ALA A 234 23.13 21.39 12.19
C ALA A 234 23.49 20.13 11.38
N ASP A 235 23.42 18.96 12.00
CA ASP A 235 23.72 17.69 11.33
C ASP A 235 22.68 17.39 10.25
N ILE A 236 21.41 17.66 10.54
CA ILE A 236 20.31 17.48 9.57
C ILE A 236 20.49 18.44 8.38
N VAL A 237 20.80 19.71 8.61
CA VAL A 237 21.02 20.72 7.53
C VAL A 237 22.20 20.34 6.65
N ASN A 238 23.25 19.78 7.22
CA ASN A 238 24.47 19.41 6.50
C ASN A 238 24.37 18.02 5.84
N PHE A 239 23.31 17.29 6.09
CA PHE A 239 23.11 15.96 5.51
C PHE A 239 22.99 16.02 3.99
N LYS A 240 23.69 15.11 3.32
CA LYS A 240 23.61 14.88 1.88
C LYS A 240 23.08 13.49 1.62
N MET A 241 22.10 13.39 0.76
CA MET A 241 21.57 12.13 0.26
C MET A 241 22.64 11.40 -0.58
N SER A 242 22.43 10.11 -0.83
CA SER A 242 23.34 9.27 -1.63
C SER A 242 23.61 9.83 -3.04
N ASN A 243 22.67 10.60 -3.60
CA ASN A 243 22.82 11.29 -4.88
C ASN A 243 23.56 12.66 -4.77
N GLY A 244 24.14 12.99 -3.62
CA GLY A 244 24.87 14.22 -3.34
C GLY A 244 24.00 15.46 -3.10
N ARG A 245 22.66 15.37 -3.22
CA ARG A 245 21.75 16.50 -2.99
C ARG A 245 21.54 16.74 -1.50
N LYS A 246 21.47 18.02 -1.14
CA LYS A 246 21.02 18.44 0.20
C LYS A 246 19.52 18.24 0.33
N ILE A 247 19.07 17.94 1.54
CA ILE A 247 17.63 17.88 1.85
C ILE A 247 16.99 19.26 1.84
N SER A 248 15.71 19.33 1.52
CA SER A 248 14.98 20.59 1.47
C SER A 248 14.73 21.15 2.88
N LYS A 249 14.54 22.47 2.98
CA LYS A 249 14.14 23.13 4.24
C LYS A 249 12.91 22.48 4.87
N ARG A 250 11.93 22.08 4.06
CA ARG A 250 10.71 21.40 4.51
C ARG A 250 11.03 20.08 5.24
N VAL A 251 11.97 19.30 4.73
CA VAL A 251 12.42 18.05 5.36
C VAL A 251 13.16 18.36 6.66
N VAL A 252 14.07 19.34 6.65
CA VAL A 252 14.77 19.77 7.88
C VAL A 252 13.78 20.16 8.96
N ASP A 253 12.81 21.00 8.63
CA ASP A 253 11.80 21.46 9.59
C ASP A 253 10.93 20.31 10.10
N SER A 254 10.57 19.34 9.25
CA SER A 254 9.80 18.18 9.65
C SER A 254 10.55 17.23 10.57
N LEU A 255 11.86 17.07 10.40
CA LEU A 255 12.70 16.23 11.25
C LEU A 255 13.03 16.89 12.60
N THR A 256 13.02 18.22 12.65
CA THR A 256 13.32 18.97 13.90
C THR A 256 12.08 19.33 14.72
N THR A 257 10.87 19.15 14.17
CA THR A 257 9.62 19.52 14.84
C THR A 257 8.62 18.37 14.75
N VAL A 258 8.66 17.48 15.73
CA VAL A 258 7.69 16.38 15.85
C VAL A 258 6.49 16.89 16.63
N ASN A 259 5.33 16.99 15.98
CA ASN A 259 4.08 17.39 16.61
C ASN A 259 3.17 16.18 16.85
N LYS A 260 2.13 16.34 17.68
CA LYS A 260 1.20 15.25 18.04
C LYS A 260 0.58 14.55 16.82
N LEU A 261 0.28 15.28 15.76
CA LEU A 261 -0.30 14.70 14.53
C LEU A 261 0.69 13.74 13.85
N LEU A 262 1.97 14.12 13.79
CA LEU A 262 3.03 13.27 13.25
C LEU A 262 3.27 12.04 14.14
N GLU A 263 3.24 12.20 15.47
CA GLU A 263 3.36 11.08 16.42
C GLU A 263 2.25 10.04 16.22
N VAL A 264 0.99 10.49 16.11
CA VAL A 264 -0.16 9.60 15.82
C VAL A 264 0.04 8.90 14.49
N ARG A 265 0.50 9.62 13.46
CA ARG A 265 0.75 9.06 12.14
C ARG A 265 1.84 8.00 12.17
N LEU A 266 2.97 8.27 12.82
CA LEU A 266 4.06 7.32 12.99
C LEU A 266 3.59 6.04 13.68
N LEU A 267 2.92 6.16 14.83
CA LEU A 267 2.40 5.01 15.58
C LEU A 267 1.39 4.19 14.76
N SER A 268 0.54 4.85 13.97
CA SER A 268 -0.49 4.17 13.17
C SER A 268 0.07 3.32 12.02
N HIS A 269 1.33 3.51 11.63
CA HIS A 269 2.00 2.68 10.62
C HIS A 269 2.64 1.42 11.21
N ILE A 270 2.70 1.31 12.54
CA ILE A 270 3.23 0.11 13.19
C ILE A 270 2.18 -1.01 13.12
N PRO A 271 2.57 -2.22 12.70
CA PRO A 271 1.66 -3.37 12.68
C PRO A 271 0.97 -3.61 14.03
N GLY A 272 -0.34 -3.77 14.00
CA GLY A 272 -1.16 -4.00 15.19
C GLY A 272 -1.56 -2.74 15.97
N ILE A 273 -1.17 -1.54 15.53
CA ILE A 273 -1.59 -0.26 16.13
C ILE A 273 -2.56 0.45 15.19
N SER A 274 -3.82 0.55 15.60
CA SER A 274 -4.83 1.32 14.85
C SER A 274 -4.67 2.81 15.11
N HIS A 275 -5.26 3.63 14.25
CA HIS A 275 -5.27 5.10 14.43
C HIS A 275 -5.84 5.50 15.80
N SER A 276 -6.96 4.89 16.22
CA SER A 276 -7.54 5.16 17.54
C SER A 276 -6.63 4.78 18.70
N THR A 277 -5.91 3.65 18.57
CA THR A 277 -4.90 3.23 19.55
C THR A 277 -3.74 4.21 19.60
N ALA A 278 -3.25 4.68 18.45
CA ALA A 278 -2.18 5.67 18.36
C ALA A 278 -2.55 7.00 19.02
N VAL A 279 -3.79 7.48 18.80
CA VAL A 279 -4.33 8.68 19.48
C VAL A 279 -4.31 8.48 20.99
N THR A 280 -4.83 7.37 21.49
CA THR A 280 -4.85 7.09 22.94
C THR A 280 -3.43 7.03 23.52
N ILE A 281 -2.47 6.38 22.85
CA ILE A 281 -1.08 6.35 23.30
C ILE A 281 -0.50 7.77 23.42
N THR A 282 -0.71 8.62 22.43
CA THR A 282 -0.18 10.00 22.43
C THR A 282 -0.91 10.94 23.39
N GLU A 283 -2.05 10.54 23.97
CA GLU A 283 -2.72 11.21 25.08
C GLU A 283 -2.03 10.91 26.41
N HIS A 284 -1.45 9.73 26.57
CA HIS A 284 -0.70 9.34 27.78
C HIS A 284 0.71 9.93 27.81
N ALA A 285 1.44 9.88 26.70
CA ALA A 285 2.77 10.45 26.60
C ALA A 285 3.11 10.85 25.17
N ASN A 286 3.97 11.87 25.01
CA ASN A 286 4.57 12.14 23.71
C ASN A 286 5.51 11.00 23.31
N LEU A 287 5.79 10.89 22.03
CA LEU A 287 6.54 9.78 21.48
C LEU A 287 7.99 9.72 22.02
N SER A 288 8.62 10.86 22.25
CA SER A 288 9.97 10.92 22.84
C SER A 288 10.02 10.29 24.23
N ARG A 289 9.04 10.59 25.08
CA ARG A 289 8.92 10.01 26.42
C ARG A 289 8.53 8.52 26.33
N LEU A 290 7.60 8.14 25.46
CA LEU A 290 7.21 6.76 25.25
C LEU A 290 8.42 5.87 24.91
N LEU A 291 9.32 6.34 24.04
CA LEU A 291 10.50 5.61 23.60
C LEU A 291 11.63 5.53 24.65
N SER A 292 11.49 6.24 25.78
CA SER A 292 12.40 6.10 26.93
C SER A 292 11.99 5.00 27.89
N TYR A 293 10.78 4.44 27.75
CA TYR A 293 10.28 3.37 28.61
C TYR A 293 10.66 1.99 28.08
N ASN A 294 10.66 0.99 28.98
CA ASN A 294 10.83 -0.41 28.61
C ASN A 294 9.54 -1.01 28.01
N VAL A 295 9.64 -2.24 27.48
CA VAL A 295 8.54 -2.96 26.84
C VAL A 295 7.36 -3.15 27.79
N GLU A 296 7.63 -3.50 29.05
CA GLU A 296 6.63 -3.79 30.06
C GLU A 296 5.81 -2.53 30.36
N CYS A 297 6.46 -1.41 30.59
CA CYS A 297 5.81 -0.12 30.87
C CYS A 297 4.94 0.33 29.70
N ILE A 298 5.45 0.27 28.46
CA ILE A 298 4.67 0.59 27.27
C ILE A 298 3.48 -0.38 27.13
N GLY A 299 3.71 -1.66 27.40
CA GLY A 299 2.67 -2.70 27.33
C GLY A 299 1.51 -2.52 28.31
N MET A 300 1.74 -1.83 29.44
CA MET A 300 0.73 -1.55 30.47
C MET A 300 -0.19 -0.36 30.14
N ILE A 301 0.11 0.45 29.12
CA ILE A 301 -0.72 1.60 28.71
C ILE A 301 -2.14 1.11 28.43
N LYS A 302 -3.12 1.76 29.07
CA LYS A 302 -4.55 1.45 28.89
C LYS A 302 -5.08 2.05 27.61
N ILE A 303 -5.70 1.22 26.78
CA ILE A 303 -6.23 1.62 25.45
C ILE A 303 -7.69 1.25 25.32
N GLY A 304 -8.40 2.03 24.50
CA GLY A 304 -9.81 1.76 24.15
C GLY A 304 -10.80 1.99 25.30
N LYS A 305 -12.08 1.83 24.96
CA LYS A 305 -13.20 2.05 25.91
C LYS A 305 -13.16 1.10 27.10
N ASN A 306 -12.66 -0.12 26.91
CA ASN A 306 -12.58 -1.16 27.95
C ASN A 306 -11.30 -1.11 28.77
N LYS A 307 -10.47 -0.06 28.60
CA LYS A 307 -9.21 0.12 29.32
C LYS A 307 -8.31 -1.13 29.32
N SER A 308 -8.31 -1.89 28.21
CA SER A 308 -7.41 -3.02 28.06
C SER A 308 -5.96 -2.55 27.90
N SER A 309 -4.97 -3.33 28.34
CA SER A 309 -3.57 -2.97 28.15
C SER A 309 -3.17 -3.06 26.67
N LEU A 310 -2.21 -2.23 26.25
CA LEU A 310 -1.62 -2.26 24.90
C LEU A 310 -1.04 -3.64 24.57
N GLY A 311 -0.40 -4.26 25.57
CA GLY A 311 0.21 -5.58 25.49
C GLY A 311 1.65 -5.56 24.98
N VAL A 312 2.43 -6.54 25.47
CA VAL A 312 3.87 -6.67 25.23
C VAL A 312 4.24 -6.70 23.74
N LYS A 313 3.53 -7.48 22.93
CA LYS A 313 3.82 -7.60 21.48
C LYS A 313 3.75 -6.27 20.72
N ARG A 314 2.78 -5.40 21.05
CA ARG A 314 2.68 -4.08 20.43
C ARG A 314 3.77 -3.13 20.93
N ALA A 315 4.11 -3.21 22.22
CA ALA A 315 5.21 -2.46 22.80
C ALA A 315 6.55 -2.84 22.16
N GLU A 316 6.84 -4.12 22.01
CA GLU A 316 8.01 -4.64 21.28
C GLU A 316 8.06 -4.11 19.83
N SER A 317 6.92 -4.14 19.12
CA SER A 317 6.86 -3.62 17.75
C SER A 317 7.19 -2.12 17.70
N ILE A 318 6.70 -1.31 18.64
CA ILE A 318 7.03 0.12 18.73
C ILE A 318 8.55 0.28 18.87
N LEU A 319 9.14 -0.33 19.89
CA LEU A 319 10.57 -0.18 20.15
C LEU A 319 11.42 -0.74 19.01
N LYS A 320 11.04 -1.87 18.44
CA LYS A 320 11.74 -2.51 17.32
C LYS A 320 11.88 -1.56 16.15
N TYR A 321 10.76 -0.97 15.66
CA TYR A 321 10.79 -0.16 14.45
C TYR A 321 11.36 1.24 14.67
N PHE A 322 11.18 1.83 15.84
CA PHE A 322 11.78 3.13 16.14
C PHE A 322 13.29 3.05 16.39
N ASN A 323 13.77 1.95 16.98
CA ASN A 323 15.20 1.70 17.22
C ASN A 323 15.87 0.96 16.05
N TYR A 324 15.17 0.74 14.93
CA TYR A 324 15.73 0.06 13.79
C TYR A 324 17.02 0.76 13.33
N LYS A 325 18.10 -0.01 13.25
CA LYS A 325 19.37 0.42 12.69
C LYS A 325 19.66 -0.40 11.45
N TYR A 326 20.07 0.29 10.39
CA TYR A 326 20.55 -0.40 9.22
C TYR A 326 21.83 -1.15 9.57
N VAL A 327 21.77 -2.48 9.55
CA VAL A 327 22.95 -3.33 9.69
C VAL A 327 23.42 -3.65 8.29
N LYS A 328 24.67 -3.32 7.98
CA LYS A 328 25.28 -3.81 6.73
C LYS A 328 25.28 -5.35 6.78
N PRO A 329 25.13 -6.03 5.63
CA PRO A 329 25.06 -7.49 5.61
C PRO A 329 26.23 -8.20 6.31
N ASP A 330 27.35 -7.52 6.50
CA ASP A 330 28.58 -8.09 7.08
C ASP A 330 28.75 -7.86 8.60
N ASP A 331 27.88 -7.10 9.28
CA ASP A 331 28.01 -6.77 10.70
C ASP A 331 26.96 -7.50 11.56
N LYS A 332 27.32 -8.61 12.18
CA LYS A 332 26.54 -9.24 13.27
C LYS A 332 26.90 -8.56 14.58
N VAL A 333 25.98 -7.79 15.19
CA VAL A 333 26.18 -7.22 16.52
C VAL A 333 24.96 -7.45 17.41
N GLY A 334 25.23 -7.87 18.66
CA GLY A 334 24.27 -8.18 19.71
C GLY A 334 23.60 -6.93 20.32
N ALA A 335 22.40 -7.13 20.87
CA ALA A 335 21.60 -6.11 21.55
C ALA A 335 22.17 -5.79 22.94
N VAL A 336 22.15 -4.49 23.29
CA VAL A 336 22.51 -4.00 24.64
C VAL A 336 21.19 -3.64 25.36
N PRO A 337 20.94 -4.16 26.59
CA PRO A 337 19.79 -3.77 27.40
C PRO A 337 20.03 -2.43 28.12
N VAL A 338 18.97 -1.64 28.26
CA VAL A 338 18.96 -0.42 29.09
C VAL A 338 18.18 -0.72 30.36
N ASP A 339 18.82 -0.63 31.53
CA ASP A 339 18.19 -0.75 32.85
C ASP A 339 17.38 0.52 33.16
N ILE A 340 16.13 0.35 33.56
CA ILE A 340 15.22 1.44 33.95
C ILE A 340 14.71 1.14 35.38
N ASP A 341 14.72 2.15 36.25
CA ASP A 341 14.20 2.07 37.62
C ASP A 341 12.65 2.04 37.60
N ILE A 342 12.09 0.93 38.04
CA ILE A 342 10.63 0.67 38.09
C ILE A 342 9.93 1.53 39.15
N ASN A 343 10.69 2.14 40.10
CA ASN A 343 10.16 2.97 41.17
C ASN A 343 10.18 4.47 40.89
N ASP A 344 10.44 4.88 39.62
CA ASP A 344 10.37 6.28 39.21
C ASP A 344 8.94 6.83 39.42
N PRO A 345 8.75 7.87 40.30
CA PRO A 345 7.45 8.44 40.58
C PRO A 345 6.70 8.97 39.34
N GLU A 346 7.44 9.43 38.34
CA GLU A 346 6.84 9.89 37.08
C GLU A 346 6.34 8.72 36.24
N LEU A 347 6.98 7.57 36.30
CA LEU A 347 6.57 6.33 35.66
C LEU A 347 5.29 5.78 36.30
N ILE A 348 5.20 5.81 37.62
CA ILE A 348 3.99 5.40 38.37
C ILE A 348 2.79 6.30 37.99
N ALA A 349 2.99 7.62 37.98
CA ALA A 349 1.95 8.56 37.55
C ALA A 349 1.52 8.36 36.08
N PHE A 350 2.45 7.98 35.21
CA PHE A 350 2.17 7.66 33.80
C PHE A 350 1.33 6.40 33.63
N LEU A 351 1.59 5.38 34.43
CA LEU A 351 0.87 4.11 34.35
C LEU A 351 -0.51 4.16 35.03
N GLY A 352 -0.77 5.19 35.84
CA GLY A 352 -2.04 5.36 36.55
C GLY A 352 -2.26 4.26 37.61
N ILE A 353 -1.18 3.79 38.23
CA ILE A 353 -1.18 2.79 39.33
C ILE A 353 -1.11 3.52 40.64
#